data_1d2f2601c5a24128aed60037cc1b1db0
#
_entry.id   1d2f2601c5a24128aed60037cc1b1db0
#
_cell.length_a   1.000
_cell.length_b   1.000
_cell.length_c   1.000
_cell.angle_alpha   90.00
_cell.angle_beta   90.00
_cell.angle_gamma   90.00
#
_symmetry.space_group_name_H-M   'P 1'
#
loop_
_entity.id
_entity.type
_entity.pdbx_description
1 polymer ?
#
loop_
_entity_poly.entity_id
_entity_poly.type
_entity_poly.pdbx_seq_one_letter_code
_entity_poly.pdbx_strand_id
1 'polypeptide(L)'
;YENVTTKFRWGGLDVKPDQRAPYVDETVGRMITTHRSALLDLTNGLIEEGVIVKAEVDSASVPMSEADRKKFTAFSNDRFERARNVLALMDEKLPTRVYPYSIQMGYMVANAYLDLGHITGNEPDTKKGKEVLVAEIMRYAQYMRYYQNLSMSNYNRLTRNDWYIRTSYLPGLLSLYGSVATADEYKDI
;
A
#
# COMPACT_ATOMS: atom_id res chain seq x y z
N TYR A 1 12.74 -5.44 11.22
CA TYR A 1 12.50 -4.00 11.27
C TYR A 1 13.79 -3.22 11.37
N GLU A 2 14.58 -3.36 12.43
CA GLU A 2 15.81 -2.58 12.67
C GLU A 2 16.79 -2.62 11.50
N ASN A 3 17.03 -3.79 10.91
CA ASN A 3 17.96 -3.91 9.76
C ASN A 3 17.53 -3.07 8.56
N VAL A 4 16.21 -2.99 8.29
CA VAL A 4 15.66 -2.24 7.16
C VAL A 4 15.72 -0.74 7.40
N THR A 5 15.47 -0.29 8.63
CA THR A 5 15.40 1.13 8.96
C THR A 5 16.76 1.76 9.23
N THR A 6 17.76 0.98 9.66
CA THR A 6 19.06 1.54 10.10
C THR A 6 20.27 1.07 9.30
N LYS A 7 20.25 -0.17 8.77
CA LYS A 7 21.42 -0.78 8.13
C LYS A 7 21.33 -0.89 6.61
N PHE A 8 20.12 -0.87 6.09
CA PHE A 8 19.88 -1.04 4.65
C PHE A 8 20.30 0.23 3.89
N ARG A 9 21.03 0.05 2.78
CA ARG A 9 21.42 1.16 1.90
C ARG A 9 20.53 1.19 0.67
N TRP A 10 19.79 2.26 0.53
CA TRP A 10 18.89 2.50 -0.59
C TRP A 10 19.65 3.12 -1.77
N GLY A 11 19.40 2.67 -2.98
CA GLY A 11 20.18 3.01 -4.18
C GLY A 11 19.96 4.43 -4.76
N GLY A 12 19.57 5.42 -3.94
CA GLY A 12 19.43 6.80 -4.40
C GLY A 12 18.20 7.05 -5.28
N LEU A 13 17.14 6.27 -5.09
CA LEU A 13 15.86 6.47 -5.79
C LEU A 13 14.97 7.52 -5.11
N ASP A 14 15.36 7.98 -3.92
CA ASP A 14 14.68 8.98 -3.09
C ASP A 14 14.89 10.43 -3.57
N VAL A 15 14.83 10.63 -4.88
CA VAL A 15 14.98 11.96 -5.50
C VAL A 15 13.83 12.90 -5.12
N LYS A 16 14.14 14.19 -4.93
CA LYS A 16 13.13 15.19 -4.57
C LYS A 16 12.10 15.39 -5.68
N PRO A 17 10.88 15.88 -5.36
CA PRO A 17 9.81 16.09 -6.35
C PRO A 17 10.18 17.00 -7.52
N ASP A 18 11.04 18.00 -7.30
CA ASP A 18 11.54 18.94 -8.29
C ASP A 18 12.71 18.42 -9.14
N GLN A 19 13.27 17.28 -8.77
CA GLN A 19 14.36 16.64 -9.50
C GLN A 19 13.81 15.66 -10.54
N ARG A 20 14.55 15.55 -11.66
CA ARG A 20 14.22 14.56 -12.70
C ARG A 20 14.37 13.15 -12.11
N ALA A 21 13.34 12.33 -12.32
CA ALA A 21 13.41 10.92 -11.96
C ALA A 21 14.56 10.23 -12.73
N PRO A 22 15.36 9.39 -12.06
CA PRO A 22 16.40 8.61 -12.71
C PRO A 22 15.77 7.63 -13.71
N TYR A 23 16.54 7.26 -14.71
CA TYR A 23 16.16 6.16 -15.58
C TYR A 23 16.23 4.84 -14.79
N VAL A 24 15.17 4.08 -14.83
CA VAL A 24 15.07 2.76 -14.20
C VAL A 24 14.95 1.72 -15.31
N ASP A 25 15.96 0.88 -15.46
CA ASP A 25 15.90 -0.26 -16.36
C ASP A 25 15.04 -1.41 -15.78
N GLU A 26 14.83 -2.45 -16.58
CA GLU A 26 13.99 -3.59 -16.17
C GLU A 26 14.55 -4.33 -14.95
N THR A 27 15.89 -4.44 -14.83
CA THR A 27 16.54 -5.13 -13.71
C THR A 27 16.34 -4.37 -12.41
N VAL A 28 16.62 -3.05 -12.43
CA VAL A 28 16.37 -2.17 -11.29
C VAL A 28 14.88 -2.13 -10.94
N GLY A 29 13.99 -2.09 -11.93
CA GLY A 29 12.55 -2.16 -11.73
C GLY A 29 12.10 -3.43 -11.01
N ARG A 30 12.65 -4.60 -11.38
CA ARG A 30 12.40 -5.87 -10.67
C ARG A 30 12.92 -5.82 -9.23
N MET A 31 14.11 -5.27 -9.00
CA MET A 31 14.67 -5.10 -7.66
C MET A 31 13.76 -4.20 -6.79
N ILE A 32 13.31 -3.07 -7.33
CA ILE A 32 12.36 -2.18 -6.62
C ILE A 32 11.09 -2.95 -6.23
N THR A 33 10.52 -3.71 -7.14
CA THR A 33 9.32 -4.53 -6.87
C THR A 33 9.57 -5.56 -5.77
N THR A 34 10.70 -6.27 -5.81
CA THR A 34 11.07 -7.25 -4.79
C THR A 34 11.25 -6.60 -3.41
N HIS A 35 11.92 -5.44 -3.35
CA HIS A 35 12.10 -4.72 -2.08
C HIS A 35 10.76 -4.23 -1.52
N ARG A 36 9.89 -3.69 -2.36
CA ARG A 36 8.54 -3.28 -1.93
C ARG A 36 7.72 -4.47 -1.41
N SER A 37 7.79 -5.64 -2.07
CA SER A 37 7.12 -6.84 -1.57
C SER A 37 7.64 -7.23 -0.19
N ALA A 38 8.96 -7.27 0.00
CA ALA A 38 9.54 -7.61 1.30
C ALA A 38 9.18 -6.59 2.40
N LEU A 39 9.11 -5.29 2.07
CA LEU A 39 8.67 -4.26 3.01
C LEU A 39 7.18 -4.41 3.35
N LEU A 40 6.36 -4.75 2.37
CA LEU A 40 4.94 -4.99 2.59
C LEU A 40 4.69 -6.24 3.43
N ASP A 41 5.43 -7.32 3.19
CA ASP A 41 5.37 -8.55 4.00
C ASP A 41 5.75 -8.25 5.47
N LEU A 42 6.80 -7.44 5.68
CA LEU A 42 7.18 -6.96 7.01
C LEU A 42 6.07 -6.11 7.65
N THR A 43 5.45 -5.22 6.87
CA THR A 43 4.33 -4.40 7.34
C THR A 43 3.16 -5.26 7.80
N ASN A 44 2.76 -6.21 6.96
CA ASN A 44 1.64 -7.12 7.26
C ASN A 44 1.92 -7.98 8.49
N GLY A 45 3.15 -8.52 8.62
CA GLY A 45 3.54 -9.27 9.81
C GLY A 45 3.49 -8.43 11.10
N LEU A 46 3.91 -7.15 11.04
CA LEU A 46 3.81 -6.24 12.17
C LEU A 46 2.36 -5.92 12.53
N ILE A 47 1.50 -5.71 11.54
CA ILE A 47 0.05 -5.50 11.76
C ILE A 47 -0.56 -6.74 12.41
N GLU A 48 -0.27 -7.93 11.87
CA GLU A 48 -0.79 -9.19 12.40
C GLU A 48 -0.36 -9.43 13.85
N GLU A 49 0.93 -9.27 14.19
CA GLU A 49 1.42 -9.33 15.57
C GLU A 49 0.67 -8.36 16.49
N GLY A 50 0.47 -7.11 16.05
CA GLY A 50 -0.26 -6.11 16.79
C GLY A 50 -1.72 -6.46 17.02
N VAL A 51 -2.39 -6.99 16.00
CA VAL A 51 -3.81 -7.41 16.05
C VAL A 51 -4.00 -8.58 17.01
N ILE A 52 -3.15 -9.62 16.93
CA ILE A 52 -3.23 -10.78 17.81
C ILE A 52 -3.15 -10.33 19.28
N VAL A 53 -2.15 -9.52 19.62
CA VAL A 53 -1.96 -9.07 21.01
C VAL A 53 -3.09 -8.14 21.42
N LYS A 54 -3.58 -7.26 20.54
CA LYS A 54 -4.74 -6.40 20.82
C LYS A 54 -5.98 -7.22 21.10
N ALA A 55 -6.25 -8.26 20.32
CA ALA A 55 -7.40 -9.14 20.53
C ALA A 55 -7.34 -9.88 21.88
N GLU A 56 -6.13 -10.30 22.33
CA GLU A 56 -5.94 -10.89 23.66
C GLU A 56 -6.23 -9.88 24.78
N VAL A 57 -5.80 -8.63 24.62
CA VAL A 57 -6.06 -7.56 25.60
C VAL A 57 -7.55 -7.20 25.69
N ASP A 58 -8.23 -7.18 24.53
CA ASP A 58 -9.65 -6.84 24.44
C ASP A 58 -10.57 -8.01 24.84
N SER A 59 -10.03 -9.24 24.86
CA SER A 59 -10.78 -10.44 25.27
C SER A 59 -11.05 -10.45 26.77
N ALA A 60 -12.32 -10.53 27.14
CA ALA A 60 -12.75 -10.69 28.55
C ALA A 60 -12.51 -12.12 29.10
N SER A 61 -12.06 -13.06 28.27
CA SER A 61 -11.99 -14.49 28.60
C SER A 61 -10.81 -14.87 29.50
N VAL A 62 -9.76 -14.03 29.57
CA VAL A 62 -8.58 -14.29 30.40
C VAL A 62 -8.43 -13.16 31.42
N PRO A 63 -8.44 -13.49 32.73
CA PRO A 63 -8.14 -12.48 33.75
C PRO A 63 -6.71 -11.99 33.59
N MET A 64 -6.56 -10.72 33.21
CA MET A 64 -5.27 -10.08 33.00
C MET A 64 -5.07 -8.99 34.06
N SER A 65 -3.87 -8.92 34.63
CA SER A 65 -3.53 -7.81 35.53
C SER A 65 -3.51 -6.48 34.76
N GLU A 66 -3.77 -5.37 35.46
CA GLU A 66 -3.71 -4.04 34.84
C GLU A 66 -2.31 -3.71 34.30
N ALA A 67 -1.27 -4.18 35.00
CA ALA A 67 0.11 -4.03 34.55
C ALA A 67 0.40 -4.78 33.23
N ASP A 68 -0.09 -6.02 33.13
CA ASP A 68 0.06 -6.82 31.91
C ASP A 68 -0.76 -6.21 30.76
N ARG A 69 -1.99 -5.79 31.02
CA ARG A 69 -2.83 -5.10 30.04
C ARG A 69 -2.11 -3.88 29.45
N LYS A 70 -1.53 -3.04 30.29
CA LYS A 70 -0.76 -1.87 29.86
C LYS A 70 0.45 -2.25 29.02
N LYS A 71 1.18 -3.31 29.42
CA LYS A 71 2.35 -3.81 28.70
C LYS A 71 1.97 -4.34 27.31
N PHE A 72 0.93 -5.16 27.19
CA PHE A 72 0.48 -5.72 25.93
C PHE A 72 -0.13 -4.66 25.00
N THR A 73 -0.86 -3.69 25.55
CA THR A 73 -1.33 -2.54 24.78
C THR A 73 -0.18 -1.72 24.22
N ALA A 74 0.86 -1.46 25.01
CA ALA A 74 2.06 -0.75 24.55
C ALA A 74 2.80 -1.53 23.44
N PHE A 75 2.90 -2.86 23.57
CA PHE A 75 3.49 -3.72 22.55
C PHE A 75 2.69 -3.67 21.24
N SER A 76 1.38 -3.82 21.29
CA SER A 76 0.51 -3.75 20.10
C SER A 76 0.65 -2.39 19.39
N ASN A 77 0.63 -1.29 20.14
CA ASN A 77 0.81 0.05 19.59
C ASN A 77 2.20 0.24 18.94
N ASP A 78 3.27 -0.28 19.55
CA ASP A 78 4.61 -0.28 18.96
C ASP A 78 4.64 -1.03 17.62
N ARG A 79 3.92 -2.15 17.49
CA ARG A 79 3.82 -2.89 16.22
C ARG A 79 3.15 -2.08 15.12
N PHE A 80 2.03 -1.43 15.43
CA PHE A 80 1.34 -0.57 14.46
C PHE A 80 2.18 0.65 14.06
N GLU A 81 2.90 1.26 14.98
CA GLU A 81 3.81 2.37 14.67
C GLU A 81 4.97 1.92 13.77
N ARG A 82 5.57 0.77 14.06
CA ARG A 82 6.61 0.19 13.18
C ARG A 82 6.09 -0.12 11.79
N ALA A 83 4.87 -0.64 11.67
CA ALA A 83 4.24 -0.88 10.37
C ALA A 83 4.10 0.43 9.57
N ARG A 84 3.62 1.52 10.18
CA ARG A 84 3.58 2.86 9.55
C ARG A 84 4.95 3.33 9.09
N ASN A 85 5.96 3.17 9.95
CA ASN A 85 7.33 3.59 9.62
C ASN A 85 7.90 2.81 8.44
N VAL A 86 7.57 1.52 8.29
CA VAL A 86 7.97 0.72 7.12
C VAL A 86 7.28 1.21 5.85
N LEU A 87 5.98 1.49 5.90
CA LEU A 87 5.24 2.05 4.76
C LEU A 87 5.77 3.43 4.36
N ALA A 88 6.01 4.30 5.33
CA ALA A 88 6.59 5.63 5.09
C ALA A 88 8.00 5.53 4.47
N LEU A 89 8.83 4.60 4.97
CA LEU A 89 10.15 4.33 4.42
C LEU A 89 10.07 3.84 2.97
N MET A 90 9.10 2.98 2.66
CA MET A 90 8.87 2.49 1.30
C MET A 90 8.50 3.65 0.36
N ASP A 91 7.59 4.54 0.77
CA ASP A 91 7.18 5.71 -0.01
C ASP A 91 8.36 6.68 -0.21
N GLU A 92 9.19 6.89 0.80
CA GLU A 92 10.35 7.78 0.74
C GLU A 92 11.46 7.22 -0.16
N LYS A 93 11.85 5.97 0.06
CA LYS A 93 13.03 5.37 -0.58
C LYS A 93 12.76 4.75 -1.94
N LEU A 94 11.53 4.35 -2.19
CA LEU A 94 11.07 3.71 -3.43
C LEU A 94 9.81 4.42 -3.98
N PRO A 95 9.88 5.73 -4.28
CA PRO A 95 8.70 6.51 -4.64
C PRO A 95 8.07 6.05 -5.96
N THR A 96 6.73 6.03 -6.00
CA THR A 96 5.96 5.59 -7.18
C THR A 96 6.15 6.48 -8.41
N ARG A 97 6.55 7.74 -8.23
CA ARG A 97 6.90 8.63 -9.34
C ARG A 97 8.18 8.23 -10.09
N VAL A 98 9.09 7.50 -9.43
CA VAL A 98 10.30 6.95 -10.06
C VAL A 98 10.00 5.63 -10.74
N TYR A 99 9.28 4.77 -10.06
CA TYR A 99 8.83 3.49 -10.59
C TYR A 99 7.42 3.17 -10.06
N PRO A 100 6.39 3.09 -10.91
CA PRO A 100 5.02 2.81 -10.49
C PRO A 100 4.90 1.47 -9.74
N TYR A 101 3.85 1.29 -8.98
CA TYR A 101 3.53 -0.03 -8.42
C TYR A 101 3.29 -1.05 -9.54
N SER A 102 3.72 -2.29 -9.32
CA SER A 102 3.28 -3.42 -10.14
C SER A 102 1.79 -3.68 -9.90
N ILE A 103 1.18 -4.45 -10.82
CA ILE A 103 -0.21 -4.90 -10.67
C ILE A 103 -0.39 -5.53 -9.29
N GLN A 104 -1.47 -5.21 -8.61
CA GLN A 104 -1.84 -5.60 -7.24
C GLN A 104 -1.06 -4.91 -6.12
N MET A 105 0.19 -4.51 -6.31
CA MET A 105 0.99 -3.89 -5.24
C MET A 105 0.30 -2.62 -4.69
N GLY A 106 -0.22 -1.77 -5.56
CA GLY A 106 -0.94 -0.56 -5.14
C GLY A 106 -2.17 -0.86 -4.28
N TYR A 107 -2.95 -1.89 -4.65
CA TYR A 107 -4.06 -2.39 -3.85
C TYR A 107 -3.60 -2.86 -2.46
N MET A 108 -2.55 -3.66 -2.40
CA MET A 108 -2.04 -4.22 -1.15
C MET A 108 -1.48 -3.14 -0.22
N VAL A 109 -0.78 -2.14 -0.76
CA VAL A 109 -0.26 -1.00 0.01
C VAL A 109 -1.41 -0.15 0.54
N ALA A 110 -2.41 0.14 -0.29
CA ALA A 110 -3.60 0.88 0.13
C ALA A 110 -4.33 0.14 1.25
N ASN A 111 -4.53 -1.18 1.10
CA ASN A 111 -5.18 -2.00 2.12
C ASN A 111 -4.42 -1.97 3.44
N ALA A 112 -3.08 -2.08 3.43
CA ALA A 112 -2.28 -2.00 4.65
C ALA A 112 -2.46 -0.66 5.40
N TYR A 113 -2.53 0.45 4.69
CA TYR A 113 -2.84 1.76 5.29
C TYR A 113 -4.28 1.82 5.83
N LEU A 114 -5.26 1.30 5.10
CA LEU A 114 -6.66 1.27 5.53
C LEU A 114 -6.86 0.39 6.76
N ASP A 115 -6.21 -0.78 6.81
CA ASP A 115 -6.23 -1.68 7.96
C ASP A 115 -5.63 -0.99 9.20
N LEU A 116 -4.48 -0.32 9.07
CA LEU A 116 -3.90 0.48 10.15
C LEU A 116 -4.85 1.57 10.62
N GLY A 117 -5.46 2.30 9.70
CA GLY A 117 -6.43 3.34 10.01
C GLY A 117 -7.64 2.79 10.76
N HIS A 118 -8.20 1.67 10.30
CA HIS A 118 -9.35 1.02 10.93
C HIS A 118 -9.03 0.47 12.32
N ILE A 119 -7.91 -0.25 12.47
CA ILE A 119 -7.52 -0.90 13.73
C ILE A 119 -7.17 0.11 14.82
N THR A 120 -6.51 1.21 14.43
CA THR A 120 -5.98 2.20 15.36
C THR A 120 -6.86 3.46 15.51
N GLY A 121 -7.87 3.63 14.65
CA GLY A 121 -8.65 4.87 14.57
C GLY A 121 -7.85 6.06 14.02
N ASN A 122 -6.73 5.82 13.32
CA ASN A 122 -5.86 6.89 12.81
C ASN A 122 -6.34 7.38 11.46
N GLU A 123 -7.00 8.53 11.41
CA GLU A 123 -7.50 9.15 10.16
C GLU A 123 -6.40 9.42 9.11
N PRO A 124 -5.17 9.87 9.45
CA PRO A 124 -4.09 10.00 8.49
C PRO A 124 -3.76 8.73 7.72
N ASP A 125 -3.79 7.55 8.37
CA ASP A 125 -3.56 6.27 7.70
C ASP A 125 -4.69 5.98 6.70
N THR A 126 -5.95 6.16 7.12
CA THR A 126 -7.12 6.00 6.24
C THR A 126 -7.05 6.93 5.03
N LYS A 127 -6.70 8.20 5.25
CA LYS A 127 -6.52 9.18 4.18
C LYS A 127 -5.43 8.74 3.21
N LYS A 128 -4.29 8.28 3.71
CA LYS A 128 -3.17 7.82 2.88
C LYS A 128 -3.57 6.60 2.04
N GLY A 129 -4.29 5.65 2.61
CA GLY A 129 -4.84 4.49 1.88
C GLY A 129 -5.76 4.92 0.73
N LYS A 130 -6.67 5.86 0.97
CA LYS A 130 -7.53 6.45 -0.06
C LYS A 130 -6.71 7.13 -1.17
N GLU A 131 -5.69 7.93 -0.82
CA GLU A 131 -4.82 8.60 -1.80
C GLU A 131 -4.12 7.59 -2.72
N VAL A 132 -3.61 6.48 -2.18
CA VAL A 132 -3.00 5.41 -2.98
C VAL A 132 -4.02 4.78 -3.92
N LEU A 133 -5.24 4.48 -3.43
CA LEU A 133 -6.32 3.92 -4.27
C LEU A 133 -6.68 4.85 -5.42
N VAL A 134 -6.89 6.14 -5.15
CA VAL A 134 -7.21 7.14 -6.17
C VAL A 134 -6.12 7.22 -7.23
N ALA A 135 -4.85 7.28 -6.81
CA ALA A 135 -3.72 7.33 -7.73
C ALA A 135 -3.68 6.09 -8.65
N GLU A 136 -3.92 4.90 -8.11
CA GLU A 136 -3.95 3.66 -8.89
C GLU A 136 -5.17 3.59 -9.82
N ILE A 137 -6.35 3.95 -9.36
CA ILE A 137 -7.57 4.02 -10.18
C ILE A 137 -7.35 4.96 -11.38
N MET A 138 -6.85 6.17 -11.12
CA MET A 138 -6.60 7.16 -12.18
C MET A 138 -5.54 6.67 -13.17
N ARG A 139 -4.50 6.02 -12.70
CA ARG A 139 -3.46 5.42 -13.55
C ARG A 139 -4.05 4.37 -14.51
N TYR A 140 -4.84 3.44 -13.99
CA TYR A 140 -5.44 2.39 -14.82
C TYR A 140 -6.59 2.89 -15.69
N ALA A 141 -7.34 3.90 -15.25
CA ALA A 141 -8.32 4.58 -16.09
C ALA A 141 -7.66 5.24 -17.32
N GLN A 142 -6.46 5.83 -17.16
CA GLN A 142 -5.67 6.36 -18.28
C GLN A 142 -5.27 5.26 -19.28
N TYR A 143 -4.82 4.08 -18.81
CA TYR A 143 -4.55 2.94 -19.68
C TYR A 143 -5.80 2.50 -20.44
N MET A 144 -6.97 2.42 -19.79
CA MET A 144 -8.22 2.04 -20.44
C MET A 144 -8.62 3.05 -21.52
N ARG A 145 -8.51 4.36 -21.24
CA ARG A 145 -8.76 5.42 -22.24
C ARG A 145 -7.81 5.32 -23.42
N TYR A 146 -6.54 5.06 -23.20
CA TYR A 146 -5.57 4.83 -24.26
C TYR A 146 -5.99 3.65 -25.15
N TYR A 147 -6.32 2.52 -24.56
CA TYR A 147 -6.73 1.32 -25.30
C TYR A 147 -8.01 1.52 -26.11
N GLN A 148 -8.98 2.29 -25.63
CA GLN A 148 -10.20 2.62 -26.37
C GLN A 148 -9.95 3.39 -27.67
N ASN A 149 -8.85 4.12 -27.77
CA ASN A 149 -8.47 4.90 -28.95
C ASN A 149 -7.58 4.14 -29.94
N LEU A 150 -7.29 2.87 -29.70
CA LEU A 150 -6.47 2.05 -30.60
C LEU A 150 -7.32 1.43 -31.73
N SER A 151 -6.68 1.18 -32.87
CA SER A 151 -7.28 0.31 -33.90
C SER A 151 -7.50 -1.09 -33.32
N MET A 152 -8.50 -1.83 -33.82
CA MET A 152 -8.82 -3.18 -33.35
C MET A 152 -7.61 -4.12 -33.34
N SER A 153 -6.75 -4.05 -34.36
CA SER A 153 -5.52 -4.85 -34.44
C SER A 153 -4.54 -4.53 -33.32
N ASN A 154 -4.30 -3.24 -33.06
CA ASN A 154 -3.41 -2.79 -31.99
C ASN A 154 -4.02 -3.07 -30.61
N TYR A 155 -5.32 -2.88 -30.45
CA TYR A 155 -6.05 -3.22 -29.25
C TYR A 155 -5.83 -4.70 -28.89
N ASN A 156 -6.11 -5.62 -29.81
CA ASN A 156 -5.97 -7.07 -29.56
C ASN A 156 -4.53 -7.47 -29.21
N ARG A 157 -3.54 -6.82 -29.84
CA ARG A 157 -2.12 -7.10 -29.57
C ARG A 157 -1.68 -6.60 -28.19
N LEU A 158 -2.08 -5.39 -27.78
CA LEU A 158 -1.62 -4.73 -26.57
C LEU A 158 -2.41 -5.15 -25.33
N THR A 159 -3.71 -5.44 -25.48
CA THR A 159 -4.57 -5.76 -24.33
C THR A 159 -4.66 -7.24 -24.01
N ARG A 160 -3.99 -8.11 -24.79
CA ARG A 160 -4.05 -9.56 -24.56
C ARG A 160 -3.64 -9.96 -23.14
N ASN A 161 -2.64 -9.29 -22.59
CA ASN A 161 -2.13 -9.55 -21.24
C ASN A 161 -2.80 -8.66 -20.16
N ASP A 162 -3.55 -7.62 -20.57
CA ASP A 162 -4.14 -6.64 -19.67
C ASP A 162 -5.62 -6.93 -19.36
N TRP A 163 -6.13 -8.08 -19.83
CA TRP A 163 -7.49 -8.51 -19.55
C TRP A 163 -7.80 -8.52 -18.06
N TYR A 164 -6.86 -9.00 -17.24
CA TYR A 164 -6.98 -9.03 -15.78
C TYR A 164 -7.17 -7.63 -15.17
N ILE A 165 -6.46 -6.62 -15.68
CA ILE A 165 -6.58 -5.23 -15.19
C ILE A 165 -8.02 -4.76 -15.35
N ARG A 166 -8.61 -4.98 -16.51
CA ARG A 166 -9.94 -4.50 -16.84
C ARG A 166 -11.04 -5.26 -16.10
N THR A 167 -10.93 -6.57 -15.98
CA THR A 167 -12.00 -7.45 -15.47
C THR A 167 -11.97 -7.69 -13.98
N SER A 168 -10.81 -7.48 -13.34
CA SER A 168 -10.63 -7.82 -11.92
C SER A 168 -9.95 -6.73 -11.13
N TYR A 169 -8.80 -6.22 -11.60
CA TYR A 169 -7.99 -5.32 -10.79
C TYR A 169 -8.61 -3.94 -10.62
N LEU A 170 -8.97 -3.27 -11.70
CA LEU A 170 -9.62 -1.95 -11.63
C LEU A 170 -11.00 -2.01 -10.92
N PRO A 171 -11.88 -2.98 -11.21
CA PRO A 171 -13.09 -3.16 -10.42
C PRO A 171 -12.83 -3.42 -8.93
N GLY A 172 -11.77 -4.17 -8.59
CA GLY A 172 -11.36 -4.40 -7.19
C GLY A 172 -10.92 -3.11 -6.49
N LEU A 173 -10.13 -2.25 -7.15
CA LEU A 173 -9.74 -0.94 -6.63
C LEU A 173 -10.97 -0.05 -6.39
N LEU A 174 -11.90 0.01 -7.35
CA LEU A 174 -13.13 0.79 -7.23
C LEU A 174 -14.03 0.27 -6.10
N SER A 175 -14.14 -1.05 -5.95
CA SER A 175 -14.90 -1.67 -4.85
C SER A 175 -14.30 -1.33 -3.49
N LEU A 176 -12.98 -1.45 -3.35
CA LEU A 176 -12.31 -1.10 -2.10
C LEU A 176 -12.45 0.38 -1.79
N TYR A 177 -12.26 1.25 -2.80
CA TYR A 177 -12.47 2.69 -2.59
C TYR A 177 -13.90 3.02 -2.18
N GLY A 178 -14.90 2.42 -2.83
CA GLY A 178 -16.32 2.61 -2.49
C GLY A 178 -16.69 2.14 -1.08
N SER A 179 -15.94 1.21 -0.49
CA SER A 179 -16.16 0.76 0.89
C SER A 179 -15.64 1.73 1.96
N VAL A 180 -14.75 2.66 1.59
CA VAL A 180 -14.08 3.58 2.54
C VAL A 180 -14.29 5.06 2.22
N ALA A 181 -14.75 5.38 1.01
CA ALA A 181 -15.04 6.73 0.56
C ALA A 181 -16.42 7.19 1.03
N THR A 182 -16.60 8.48 1.24
CA THR A 182 -17.91 9.09 1.36
C THR A 182 -18.61 9.12 -0.01
N ALA A 183 -19.93 9.31 -0.02
CA ALA A 183 -20.70 9.39 -1.27
C ALA A 183 -20.23 10.55 -2.17
N ASP A 184 -19.73 11.64 -1.60
CA ASP A 184 -19.22 12.78 -2.37
C ASP A 184 -17.82 12.50 -2.91
N GLU A 185 -16.91 11.96 -2.11
CA GLU A 185 -15.57 11.52 -2.59
C GLU A 185 -15.67 10.50 -3.73
N TYR A 186 -16.66 9.60 -3.70
CA TYR A 186 -16.84 8.56 -4.73
C TYR A 186 -17.34 9.12 -6.07
N LYS A 187 -18.08 10.26 -6.06
CA LYS A 187 -18.53 10.90 -7.28
C LYS A 187 -17.42 11.62 -8.06
N ASP A 188 -16.34 11.99 -7.37
CA ASP A 188 -15.23 12.74 -7.95
C ASP A 188 -14.21 11.86 -8.70
N ILE A 189 -14.42 10.54 -8.75
CA ILE A 189 -13.61 9.53 -9.47
C ILE A 189 -14.34 9.01 -10.71
#